data_28c075fd5872e5377cfd989d95f282f5
#
_entry.id   28c075fd5872e5377cfd989d95f282f5
#
_cell.length_a   1.000
_cell.length_b   1.000
_cell.length_c   1.000
_cell.angle_alpha   90.00
_cell.angle_beta   90.00
_cell.angle_gamma   90.00
#
_symmetry.space_group_name_H-M   'P 1'
#
loop_
_entity.id
_entity.type
_entity.pdbx_description
1 polymer ?
#
loop_
_entity_poly.entity_id
_entity_poly.type
_entity_poly.pdbx_seq_one_letter_code
_entity_poly.pdbx_strand_id
1 'polypeptide(L)'
;INQDWNYETTQFALNATAVFELTHAVLPGMIRRKTGAICNVGSAAGNIPIPNNATYVLTKAGVNAFTEALHYELKNTGVSCTLLAPGPVRDAVIPENEKSIVDKVVPDVLWTTYESCAKETLEAMAKNRRRVVPGPLSKAMNVVSSVAPTRVLSPVMGWFYKKMS
;
A
#
# COMPACT_ATOMS: atom_id res chain seq x y z
N ILE A 1 14.04 -2.50 -16.80
CA ILE A 1 14.21 -2.67 -18.24
C ILE A 1 14.49 -4.14 -18.60
N ASN A 2 15.10 -4.92 -17.71
CA ASN A 2 15.44 -6.34 -17.90
C ASN A 2 14.53 -7.31 -17.14
N GLN A 3 13.31 -6.88 -16.79
CA GLN A 3 12.38 -7.73 -16.05
C GLN A 3 11.61 -8.65 -17.01
N ASP A 4 11.31 -9.86 -16.53
CA ASP A 4 10.52 -10.82 -17.28
C ASP A 4 9.08 -10.34 -17.42
N TRP A 5 8.58 -10.28 -18.65
CA TRP A 5 7.19 -9.86 -18.94
C TRP A 5 6.13 -10.69 -18.21
N ASN A 6 6.37 -11.98 -18.07
CA ASN A 6 5.43 -12.85 -17.34
C ASN A 6 5.37 -12.52 -15.84
N TYR A 7 6.51 -12.19 -15.25
CA TYR A 7 6.57 -11.73 -13.86
C TYR A 7 5.81 -10.40 -13.69
N GLU A 8 6.05 -9.43 -14.56
CA GLU A 8 5.41 -8.12 -14.52
C GLU A 8 3.88 -8.21 -14.67
N THR A 9 3.39 -8.99 -15.63
CA THR A 9 1.96 -9.19 -15.86
C THR A 9 1.30 -9.96 -14.73
N THR A 10 1.96 -10.95 -14.16
CA THR A 10 1.48 -11.70 -13.00
C THR A 10 1.39 -10.79 -11.77
N GLN A 11 2.41 -9.97 -11.53
CA GLN A 11 2.40 -9.00 -10.45
C GLN A 11 1.25 -7.99 -10.61
N PHE A 12 1.02 -7.51 -11.83
CA PHE A 12 -0.08 -6.59 -12.12
C PHE A 12 -1.44 -7.26 -11.88
N ALA A 13 -1.63 -8.46 -12.37
CA ALA A 13 -2.86 -9.22 -12.21
C ALA A 13 -3.17 -9.46 -10.71
N LEU A 14 -2.18 -9.88 -9.93
CA LEU A 14 -2.36 -10.16 -8.51
C LEU A 14 -2.57 -8.88 -7.69
N ASN A 15 -1.75 -7.87 -7.90
CA ASN A 15 -1.74 -6.68 -7.05
C ASN A 15 -2.80 -5.63 -7.38
N ALA A 16 -3.27 -5.57 -8.63
CA ALA A 16 -4.23 -4.56 -9.08
C ALA A 16 -5.53 -5.18 -9.60
N THR A 17 -5.46 -6.05 -10.62
CA THR A 17 -6.66 -6.60 -11.24
C THR A 17 -7.51 -7.39 -10.26
N ALA A 18 -6.91 -8.29 -9.47
CA ALA A 18 -7.64 -9.08 -8.49
C ALA A 18 -8.32 -8.21 -7.42
N VAL A 19 -7.66 -7.16 -6.95
CA VAL A 19 -8.25 -6.22 -5.98
C VAL A 19 -9.47 -5.51 -6.57
N PHE A 20 -9.36 -5.05 -7.81
CA PHE A 20 -10.46 -4.40 -8.53
C PHE A 20 -11.63 -5.34 -8.75
N GLU A 21 -11.39 -6.54 -9.29
CA GLU A 21 -12.43 -7.53 -9.60
C GLU A 21 -13.15 -8.01 -8.34
N LEU A 22 -12.41 -8.36 -7.27
CA LEU A 22 -13.01 -8.82 -6.02
C LEU A 22 -13.83 -7.72 -5.36
N THR A 23 -13.31 -6.48 -5.34
CA THR A 23 -14.06 -5.35 -4.81
C THR A 23 -15.36 -5.15 -5.58
N HIS A 24 -15.30 -5.18 -6.91
CA HIS A 24 -16.46 -5.00 -7.78
C HIS A 24 -17.49 -6.13 -7.60
N ALA A 25 -17.04 -7.35 -7.43
CA ALA A 25 -17.91 -8.52 -7.25
C ALA A 25 -18.72 -8.47 -5.94
N VAL A 26 -18.13 -7.97 -4.83
CA VAL A 26 -18.81 -7.96 -3.52
C VAL A 26 -19.67 -6.73 -3.28
N LEU A 27 -19.35 -5.60 -3.91
CA LEU A 27 -19.99 -4.30 -3.68
C LEU A 27 -21.52 -4.32 -3.87
N PRO A 28 -22.08 -4.83 -4.98
CA PRO A 28 -23.53 -4.78 -5.21
C PRO A 28 -24.33 -5.47 -4.09
N GLY A 29 -23.80 -6.60 -3.59
CA GLY A 29 -24.40 -7.33 -2.47
C GLY A 29 -24.35 -6.54 -1.16
N MET A 30 -23.22 -5.90 -0.87
CA MET A 30 -23.04 -5.07 0.33
C MET A 30 -23.95 -3.85 0.31
N ILE A 31 -24.05 -3.16 -0.83
CA ILE A 31 -24.90 -1.96 -0.99
C ILE A 31 -26.39 -2.33 -0.82
N ARG A 32 -26.85 -3.43 -1.44
CA ARG A 32 -28.25 -3.88 -1.28
C ARG A 32 -28.64 -4.15 0.16
N ARG A 33 -27.77 -4.78 0.94
CA ARG A 33 -28.04 -5.06 2.37
C ARG A 33 -27.66 -3.92 3.30
N LYS A 34 -27.15 -2.80 2.76
CA LYS A 34 -26.71 -1.59 3.49
C LYS A 34 -25.69 -1.88 4.60
N THR A 35 -24.87 -2.89 4.41
CA THR A 35 -23.83 -3.26 5.38
C THR A 35 -22.69 -3.99 4.68
N GLY A 36 -21.47 -3.62 5.00
CA GLY A 36 -20.25 -4.22 4.50
C GLY A 36 -19.03 -3.41 4.86
N ALA A 37 -17.88 -4.07 4.85
CA ALA A 37 -16.58 -3.42 5.04
C ALA A 37 -15.56 -4.05 4.10
N ILE A 38 -14.82 -3.20 3.38
CA ILE A 38 -13.76 -3.58 2.46
C ILE A 38 -12.46 -2.99 2.98
N CYS A 39 -11.41 -3.81 3.01
CA CYS A 39 -10.05 -3.36 3.22
C CYS A 39 -9.20 -3.74 2.02
N ASN A 40 -8.76 -2.78 1.24
CA ASN A 40 -7.84 -3.00 0.15
C ASN A 40 -6.40 -2.73 0.59
N VAL A 41 -5.51 -3.65 0.25
CA VAL A 41 -4.09 -3.57 0.65
C VAL A 41 -3.26 -2.93 -0.46
N GLY A 42 -3.06 -1.64 -0.32
CA GLY A 42 -2.12 -0.87 -1.14
C GLY A 42 -0.69 -0.93 -0.60
N SER A 43 -0.01 0.20 -0.61
CA SER A 43 1.32 0.37 -0.02
C SER A 43 1.65 1.86 0.13
N ALA A 44 2.47 2.22 1.12
CA ALA A 44 3.13 3.53 1.18
C ALA A 44 4.01 3.77 -0.07
N ALA A 45 4.57 2.72 -0.65
CA ALA A 45 5.35 2.76 -1.88
C ALA A 45 4.57 3.26 -3.10
N GLY A 46 3.24 3.12 -3.12
CA GLY A 46 2.40 3.66 -4.20
C GLY A 46 2.39 5.19 -4.31
N ASN A 47 2.97 5.89 -3.34
CA ASN A 47 3.06 7.36 -3.36
C ASN A 47 4.47 7.87 -3.72
N ILE A 48 5.41 6.98 -4.00
CA ILE A 48 6.83 7.30 -4.15
C ILE A 48 7.37 6.62 -5.41
N PRO A 49 8.07 7.31 -6.31
CA PRO A 49 8.73 6.67 -7.43
C PRO A 49 9.90 5.80 -6.93
N ILE A 50 9.83 4.50 -7.18
CA ILE A 50 10.85 3.53 -6.78
C ILE A 50 11.50 2.95 -8.04
N PRO A 51 12.76 3.28 -8.34
CA PRO A 51 13.49 2.67 -9.44
C PRO A 51 13.56 1.14 -9.31
N ASN A 52 13.57 0.44 -10.43
CA ASN A 52 13.58 -1.02 -10.55
C ASN A 52 12.29 -1.73 -10.00
N ASN A 53 11.28 -0.97 -9.60
CA ASN A 53 9.99 -1.47 -9.11
C ASN A 53 8.78 -0.75 -9.75
N ALA A 54 8.91 -0.36 -11.00
CA ALA A 54 7.92 0.47 -11.68
C ALA A 54 6.52 -0.17 -11.71
N THR A 55 6.42 -1.45 -12.04
CA THR A 55 5.15 -2.18 -12.08
C THR A 55 4.54 -2.32 -10.69
N TYR A 56 5.34 -2.64 -9.67
CA TYR A 56 4.86 -2.65 -8.29
C TYR A 56 4.29 -1.29 -7.87
N VAL A 57 5.02 -0.21 -8.13
CA VAL A 57 4.57 1.16 -7.83
C VAL A 57 3.27 1.48 -8.58
N LEU A 58 3.19 1.14 -9.88
CA LEU A 58 1.98 1.32 -10.68
C LEU A 58 0.79 0.62 -10.04
N THR A 59 0.94 -0.65 -9.66
CA THR A 59 -0.15 -1.43 -9.06
C THR A 59 -0.60 -0.84 -7.72
N LYS A 60 0.34 -0.50 -6.85
CA LYS A 60 0.04 0.02 -5.51
C LYS A 60 -0.48 1.46 -5.55
N ALA A 61 0.00 2.30 -6.46
CA ALA A 61 -0.56 3.63 -6.70
C ALA A 61 -2.01 3.54 -7.20
N GLY A 62 -2.28 2.63 -8.14
CA GLY A 62 -3.63 2.38 -8.64
C GLY A 62 -4.59 1.92 -7.54
N VAL A 63 -4.19 0.94 -6.72
CA VAL A 63 -5.00 0.45 -5.59
C VAL A 63 -5.22 1.54 -4.55
N ASN A 64 -4.20 2.37 -4.24
CA ASN A 64 -4.34 3.49 -3.32
C ASN A 64 -5.41 4.46 -3.81
N ALA A 65 -5.28 4.95 -5.03
CA ALA A 65 -6.21 5.91 -5.62
C ALA A 65 -7.63 5.34 -5.77
N PHE A 66 -7.76 4.11 -6.28
CA PHE A 66 -9.03 3.40 -6.42
C PHE A 66 -9.77 3.28 -5.09
N THR A 67 -9.08 2.82 -4.04
CA THR A 67 -9.70 2.59 -2.74
C THR A 67 -10.14 3.89 -2.08
N GLU A 68 -9.34 4.95 -2.21
CA GLU A 68 -9.70 6.25 -1.65
C GLU A 68 -10.85 6.91 -2.39
N ALA A 69 -10.91 6.79 -3.72
CA ALA A 69 -12.07 7.27 -4.49
C ALA A 69 -13.34 6.51 -4.07
N LEU A 70 -13.26 5.19 -4.00
CA LEU A 70 -14.37 4.33 -3.61
C LEU A 70 -14.87 4.64 -2.19
N HIS A 71 -13.99 4.96 -1.25
CA HIS A 71 -14.39 5.41 0.09
C HIS A 71 -15.37 6.58 0.06
N TYR A 72 -15.16 7.54 -0.84
CA TYR A 72 -16.06 8.69 -0.98
C TYR A 72 -17.36 8.36 -1.71
N GLU A 73 -17.29 7.49 -2.72
CA GLU A 73 -18.46 7.05 -3.49
C GLU A 73 -19.44 6.23 -2.62
N LEU A 74 -18.92 5.51 -1.62
CA LEU A 74 -19.71 4.68 -0.72
C LEU A 74 -20.38 5.44 0.44
N LYS A 75 -20.26 6.75 0.49
CA LYS A 75 -20.95 7.56 1.51
C LYS A 75 -22.46 7.30 1.47
N ASN A 76 -23.05 7.13 2.64
CA ASN A 76 -24.49 6.90 2.85
C ASN A 76 -25.02 5.56 2.30
N THR A 77 -24.17 4.64 1.85
CA THR A 77 -24.57 3.31 1.38
C THR A 77 -24.63 2.27 2.49
N GLY A 78 -24.06 2.55 3.66
CA GLY A 78 -23.87 1.58 4.74
C GLY A 78 -22.65 0.66 4.55
N VAL A 79 -21.84 0.91 3.49
CA VAL A 79 -20.61 0.16 3.22
C VAL A 79 -19.40 1.05 3.46
N SER A 80 -18.39 0.52 4.16
CA SER A 80 -17.12 1.19 4.37
C SER A 80 -16.04 0.62 3.45
N CYS A 81 -15.11 1.48 3.01
CA CYS A 81 -13.92 1.06 2.26
C CYS A 81 -12.69 1.77 2.82
N THR A 82 -11.73 0.98 3.29
CA THR A 82 -10.50 1.47 3.94
C THR A 82 -9.28 1.02 3.15
N LEU A 83 -8.39 1.95 2.86
CA LEU A 83 -7.07 1.66 2.32
C LEU A 83 -6.11 1.33 3.46
N LEU A 84 -5.54 0.14 3.44
CA LEU A 84 -4.34 -0.19 4.21
C LEU A 84 -3.11 0.08 3.34
N ALA A 85 -2.29 1.05 3.73
CA ALA A 85 -1.07 1.42 3.01
C ALA A 85 0.16 1.23 3.92
N PRO A 86 0.59 -0.02 4.17
CA PRO A 86 1.73 -0.30 5.02
C PRO A 86 3.03 0.15 4.36
N GLY A 87 3.99 0.52 5.20
CA GLY A 87 5.39 0.55 4.83
C GLY A 87 6.05 -0.80 5.14
N PRO A 88 7.35 -0.83 5.42
CA PRO A 88 8.04 -2.05 5.81
C PRO A 88 7.44 -2.67 7.07
N VAL A 89 7.11 -3.95 7.00
CA VAL A 89 6.58 -4.75 8.12
C VAL A 89 7.65 -5.78 8.51
N ARG A 90 8.02 -5.84 9.79
CA ARG A 90 8.97 -6.82 10.31
C ARG A 90 8.39 -8.22 10.15
N ASP A 91 9.25 -9.21 9.92
CA ASP A 91 8.89 -10.62 9.76
C ASP A 91 8.01 -10.92 8.53
N ALA A 92 7.85 -9.95 7.62
CA ALA A 92 7.31 -10.24 6.31
C ALA A 92 8.16 -11.35 5.66
N VAL A 93 7.49 -12.40 5.17
CA VAL A 93 8.17 -13.47 4.43
C VAL A 93 8.64 -12.89 3.10
N ILE A 94 9.85 -12.33 3.15
CA ILE A 94 10.55 -11.81 1.97
C ILE A 94 11.65 -12.81 1.64
N PRO A 95 11.79 -13.26 0.40
CA PRO A 95 12.89 -14.12 -0.01
C PRO A 95 14.23 -13.49 0.39
N GLU A 96 15.22 -14.30 0.80
CA GLU A 96 16.50 -13.79 1.30
C GLU A 96 17.26 -12.90 0.32
N ASN A 97 17.10 -13.18 -0.97
CA ASN A 97 17.63 -12.37 -2.07
C ASN A 97 16.94 -10.99 -2.24
N GLU A 98 15.79 -10.80 -1.61
CA GLU A 98 15.02 -9.54 -1.63
C GLU A 98 15.10 -8.77 -0.30
N LYS A 99 15.84 -9.28 0.69
CA LYS A 99 16.09 -8.56 1.95
C LYS A 99 16.81 -7.25 1.63
N SER A 100 16.07 -6.17 1.75
CA SER A 100 16.51 -4.86 1.33
C SER A 100 17.52 -4.28 2.36
N ILE A 101 18.31 -3.29 1.91
CA ILE A 101 19.14 -2.48 2.80
C ILE A 101 18.31 -1.85 3.92
N VAL A 102 17.02 -1.65 3.72
CA VAL A 102 16.08 -1.17 4.74
C VAL A 102 16.15 -2.05 5.99
N ASP A 103 16.27 -3.38 5.83
CA ASP A 103 16.40 -4.32 6.95
C ASP A 103 17.67 -4.12 7.77
N LYS A 104 18.71 -3.56 7.17
CA LYS A 104 20.01 -3.33 7.80
C LYS A 104 20.16 -1.94 8.40
N VAL A 105 19.42 -0.96 7.92
CA VAL A 105 19.61 0.46 8.24
C VAL A 105 18.52 1.00 9.16
N VAL A 106 17.32 0.43 9.11
CA VAL A 106 16.19 0.90 9.92
C VAL A 106 16.23 0.26 11.31
N PRO A 107 16.33 1.06 12.40
CA PRO A 107 16.26 0.54 13.76
C PRO A 107 14.96 -0.24 14.02
N ASP A 108 15.05 -1.29 14.82
CA ASP A 108 13.91 -2.19 15.11
C ASP A 108 12.66 -1.47 15.63
N VAL A 109 12.85 -0.45 16.44
CA VAL A 109 11.77 0.35 17.02
C VAL A 109 10.92 1.10 15.98
N LEU A 110 11.42 1.28 14.77
CA LEU A 110 10.72 1.97 13.69
C LEU A 110 9.93 1.03 12.78
N TRP A 111 10.11 -0.27 12.95
CA TRP A 111 9.36 -1.27 12.18
C TRP A 111 7.96 -1.45 12.71
N THR A 112 7.06 -1.77 11.81
CA THR A 112 5.70 -2.22 12.15
C THR A 112 5.71 -3.75 12.23
N THR A 113 5.05 -4.32 13.25
CA THR A 113 4.79 -5.76 13.32
C THR A 113 3.48 -6.10 12.64
N TYR A 114 3.28 -7.36 12.26
CA TYR A 114 1.99 -7.84 11.73
C TYR A 114 0.84 -7.55 12.68
N GLU A 115 1.05 -7.79 13.96
CA GLU A 115 0.04 -7.61 14.99
C GLU A 115 -0.39 -6.14 15.12
N SER A 116 0.60 -5.22 15.17
CA SER A 116 0.33 -3.78 15.19
C SER A 116 -0.36 -3.32 13.92
N CYS A 117 0.08 -3.83 12.77
CA CYS A 117 -0.53 -3.54 11.47
C CYS A 117 -2.00 -3.98 11.43
N ALA A 118 -2.30 -5.20 11.86
CA ALA A 118 -3.65 -5.74 11.89
C ALA A 118 -4.55 -4.94 12.85
N LYS A 119 -4.06 -4.66 14.06
CA LYS A 119 -4.80 -3.89 15.06
C LYS A 119 -5.16 -2.49 14.56
N GLU A 120 -4.17 -1.72 14.09
CA GLU A 120 -4.41 -0.38 13.56
C GLU A 120 -5.39 -0.40 12.37
N THR A 121 -5.33 -1.45 11.55
CA THR A 121 -6.23 -1.61 10.40
C THR A 121 -7.66 -1.86 10.84
N LEU A 122 -7.89 -2.79 11.75
CA LEU A 122 -9.22 -3.10 12.26
C LEU A 122 -9.86 -1.89 12.97
N GLU A 123 -9.06 -1.15 13.74
CA GLU A 123 -9.52 0.09 14.39
C GLU A 123 -9.89 1.17 13.35
N ALA A 124 -9.11 1.28 12.26
CA ALA A 124 -9.40 2.23 11.19
C ALA A 124 -10.69 1.86 10.44
N MET A 125 -10.89 0.58 10.14
CA MET A 125 -12.11 0.07 9.52
C MET A 125 -13.34 0.30 10.40
N ALA A 126 -13.25 0.01 11.70
CA ALA A 126 -14.34 0.24 12.66
C ALA A 126 -14.75 1.73 12.75
N LYS A 127 -13.80 2.64 12.53
CA LYS A 127 -14.02 4.09 12.51
C LYS A 127 -14.32 4.64 11.11
N ASN A 128 -14.53 3.78 10.13
CA ASN A 128 -14.70 4.15 8.71
C ASN A 128 -13.65 5.16 8.23
N ARG A 129 -12.37 4.93 8.56
CA ARG A 129 -11.30 5.78 8.07
C ARG A 129 -10.94 5.45 6.63
N ARG A 130 -10.72 6.47 5.82
CA ARG A 130 -10.33 6.33 4.41
C ARG A 130 -9.03 5.55 4.24
N ARG A 131 -8.02 5.88 5.06
CA ARG A 131 -6.65 5.33 4.96
C ARG A 131 -6.09 5.04 6.34
N VAL A 132 -5.35 3.97 6.43
CA VAL A 132 -4.46 3.66 7.55
C VAL A 132 -3.05 3.39 7.05
N VAL A 133 -2.07 3.99 7.70
CA VAL A 133 -0.64 3.79 7.45
C VAL A 133 -0.03 3.31 8.76
N PRO A 134 0.13 2.01 8.98
CA PRO A 134 0.61 1.47 10.24
C PRO A 134 2.08 1.79 10.49
N GLY A 135 2.42 1.97 11.75
CA GLY A 135 3.78 2.16 12.23
C GLY A 135 4.33 3.59 12.11
N PRO A 136 5.26 3.95 12.98
CA PRO A 136 5.75 5.33 13.09
C PRO A 136 6.55 5.77 11.86
N LEU A 137 7.44 4.92 11.35
CA LEU A 137 8.24 5.22 10.17
C LEU A 137 7.36 5.43 8.93
N SER A 138 6.40 4.54 8.72
CA SER A 138 5.48 4.61 7.58
C SER A 138 4.61 5.86 7.65
N LYS A 139 4.15 6.25 8.83
CA LYS A 139 3.41 7.51 9.04
C LYS A 139 4.26 8.73 8.68
N ALA A 140 5.50 8.77 9.16
CA ALA A 140 6.43 9.85 8.85
C ALA A 140 6.72 9.93 7.34
N MET A 141 7.02 8.80 6.70
CA MET A 141 7.25 8.73 5.25
C MET A 141 6.01 9.15 4.45
N ASN A 142 4.82 8.74 4.86
CA ASN A 142 3.58 9.15 4.20
C ASN A 142 3.36 10.68 4.28
N VAL A 143 3.64 11.31 5.41
CA VAL A 143 3.58 12.77 5.55
C VAL A 143 4.62 13.43 4.65
N VAL A 144 5.86 12.98 4.68
CA VAL A 144 6.94 13.52 3.83
C VAL A 144 6.58 13.38 2.35
N SER A 145 6.09 12.22 1.90
CA SER A 145 5.73 12.00 0.49
C SER A 145 4.51 12.81 0.04
N SER A 146 3.64 13.23 0.96
CA SER A 146 2.47 14.05 0.62
C SER A 146 2.78 15.55 0.53
N VAL A 147 3.87 16.00 1.14
CA VAL A 147 4.23 17.43 1.24
C VAL A 147 5.47 17.77 0.41
N ALA A 148 6.43 16.85 0.34
CA ALA A 148 7.69 17.11 -0.35
C ALA A 148 7.52 17.05 -1.89
N PRO A 149 8.02 18.06 -2.62
CA PRO A 149 7.98 18.03 -4.08
C PRO A 149 8.73 16.80 -4.61
N THR A 150 8.17 16.14 -5.63
CA THR A 150 8.77 14.96 -6.29
C THR A 150 10.22 15.22 -6.74
N ARG A 151 10.55 16.46 -7.10
CA ARG A 151 11.91 16.87 -7.47
C ARG A 151 12.94 16.69 -6.34
N VAL A 152 12.50 16.72 -5.09
CA VAL A 152 13.36 16.51 -3.91
C VAL A 152 13.39 15.03 -3.53
N LEU A 153 12.26 14.35 -3.61
CA LEU A 153 12.15 12.93 -3.27
C LEU A 153 12.85 12.02 -4.27
N SER A 154 12.74 12.30 -5.58
CA SER A 154 13.29 11.43 -6.62
C SER A 154 14.82 11.25 -6.56
N PRO A 155 15.65 12.29 -6.37
CA PRO A 155 17.10 12.12 -6.22
C PRO A 155 17.48 11.33 -4.97
N VAL A 156 16.79 11.58 -3.85
CA VAL A 156 17.04 10.88 -2.58
C VAL A 156 16.70 9.41 -2.72
N MET A 157 15.55 9.09 -3.30
CA MET A 157 15.14 7.71 -3.56
C MET A 157 16.05 7.04 -4.58
N GLY A 158 16.42 7.75 -5.66
CA GLY A 158 17.36 7.24 -6.67
C GLY A 158 18.73 6.92 -6.08
N TRP A 159 19.26 7.77 -5.20
CA TRP A 159 20.51 7.51 -4.49
C TRP A 159 20.40 6.29 -3.55
N PHE A 160 19.31 6.22 -2.81
CA PHE A 160 19.03 5.12 -1.88
C PHE A 160 18.94 3.78 -2.62
N TYR A 161 18.19 3.73 -3.74
CA TYR A 161 18.04 2.52 -4.55
C TYR A 161 19.28 2.14 -5.37
N LYS A 162 20.08 3.13 -5.81
CA LYS A 162 21.37 2.85 -6.48
C LYS A 162 22.40 2.19 -5.57
N LYS A 163 22.26 2.35 -4.26
CA LYS A 163 23.07 1.67 -3.25
C LYS A 163 22.57 0.25 -2.96
N MET A 164 21.38 -0.12 -3.47
CA MET A 164 20.71 -1.39 -3.26
C MET A 164 20.91 -2.36 -4.45
N SER A 165 21.37 -1.86 -5.59
CA SER A 165 21.75 -2.65 -6.76
C SER A 165 23.27 -2.87 -6.77
#